data_2213de56f40274dedced4a55f3e1ff65
#
_entry.id   2213de56f40274dedced4a55f3e1ff65
#
_cell.length_a   1.000
_cell.length_b   1.000
_cell.length_c   1.000
_cell.angle_alpha   90.00
_cell.angle_beta   90.00
_cell.angle_gamma   90.00
#
_symmetry.space_group_name_H-M   'P 1'
#
loop_
_entity.id
_entity.type
_entity.pdbx_description
1 polymer ?
#
loop_
_entity_poly.entity_id
_entity_poly.type
_entity_poly.pdbx_seq_one_letter_code
_entity_poly.pdbx_strand_id
1 'polypeptide(L)'
;MKKLLLKCTTAVLCILIVVSFSACGTNETGEENSDSETISVSSNDGEQDTGKRVYFAAPLFSQSEKDYNLKLTKVHEDYGYEVFLPQRDGYLAPELEGKTEEELTQMIFEKDVSEVLNADIIFVVLDGRVPDEGACVELGIAYANNKRCYGIKTDARSVELNLDLNPMISGCFTKVFKDYDGDKLIEALEQYLSENEL
;
A
#
# COMPACT_ATOMS: atom_id res chain seq x y z
N MET A 1 -8.36 35.74 -40.19
CA MET A 1 -7.11 36.48 -39.93
C MET A 1 -6.16 35.56 -39.17
N LYS A 2 -5.02 35.37 -39.78
CA LYS A 2 -3.77 34.67 -39.47
C LYS A 2 -3.65 33.76 -38.21
N LYS A 3 -3.55 32.45 -38.50
CA LYS A 3 -3.00 31.40 -37.61
C LYS A 3 -1.49 31.62 -37.45
N LEU A 4 -1.02 31.60 -36.23
CA LEU A 4 0.41 31.51 -35.94
C LEU A 4 0.70 30.12 -35.36
N LEU A 5 1.29 29.25 -36.18
CA LEU A 5 1.87 27.97 -35.73
C LEU A 5 3.26 28.23 -35.11
N LEU A 6 3.42 27.92 -33.88
CA LEU A 6 4.77 27.84 -33.25
C LEU A 6 5.18 26.38 -33.15
N LYS A 7 6.11 25.97 -34.01
CA LYS A 7 6.77 24.66 -33.94
C LYS A 7 7.92 24.75 -32.91
N CYS A 8 7.83 24.03 -31.84
CA CYS A 8 8.96 23.84 -30.93
C CYS A 8 9.54 22.44 -31.17
N THR A 9 10.70 22.39 -31.79
CA THR A 9 11.53 21.21 -31.97
C THR A 9 12.48 21.09 -30.79
N THR A 10 12.24 20.13 -29.92
CA THR A 10 13.20 19.80 -28.85
C THR A 10 13.97 18.55 -29.24
N ALA A 11 15.27 18.73 -29.40
CA ALA A 11 16.22 17.65 -29.65
C ALA A 11 16.48 16.88 -28.36
N VAL A 12 16.26 15.56 -28.40
CA VAL A 12 16.59 14.64 -27.32
C VAL A 12 18.03 14.20 -27.50
N LEU A 13 18.89 14.57 -26.55
CA LEU A 13 20.29 14.12 -26.49
C LEU A 13 20.35 12.86 -25.59
N CYS A 14 20.44 11.68 -26.21
CA CYS A 14 20.72 10.43 -25.50
C CYS A 14 22.21 10.35 -25.18
N ILE A 15 22.57 10.35 -23.91
CA ILE A 15 23.90 9.99 -23.44
C ILE A 15 23.88 8.53 -22.99
N LEU A 16 24.51 7.65 -23.78
CA LEU A 16 24.78 6.27 -23.40
C LEU A 16 26.08 6.23 -22.57
N ILE A 17 25.97 5.87 -21.31
CA ILE A 17 27.15 5.52 -20.49
C ILE A 17 27.29 4.00 -20.48
N VAL A 18 28.27 3.50 -21.16
CA VAL A 18 28.70 2.11 -21.11
C VAL A 18 29.70 1.96 -19.96
N VAL A 19 29.35 1.21 -18.92
CA VAL A 19 30.30 0.81 -17.88
C VAL A 19 30.69 -0.64 -18.11
N SER A 20 31.95 -0.85 -18.53
CA SER A 20 32.56 -2.17 -18.68
C SER A 20 33.09 -2.62 -17.31
N PHE A 21 32.63 -3.75 -16.81
CA PHE A 21 33.29 -4.45 -15.71
C PHE A 21 34.11 -5.60 -16.25
N SER A 22 35.40 -5.53 -15.96
CA SER A 22 36.38 -6.57 -16.27
C SER A 22 36.41 -7.56 -15.10
N ALA A 23 36.33 -8.84 -15.45
CA ALA A 23 36.49 -9.94 -14.53
C ALA A 23 37.99 -10.29 -14.37
N CYS A 24 38.42 -10.57 -13.17
CA CYS A 24 39.62 -11.38 -12.93
C CYS A 24 39.33 -12.32 -11.76
N GLY A 25 39.47 -13.60 -12.05
CA GLY A 25 39.34 -14.69 -11.12
C GLY A 25 40.66 -15.06 -10.46
N THR A 26 40.60 -15.81 -9.39
CA THR A 26 41.54 -16.89 -9.05
C THR A 26 40.90 -17.87 -8.10
N ASN A 27 41.09 -19.15 -8.43
CA ASN A 27 40.78 -20.35 -7.62
C ASN A 27 41.68 -20.43 -6.40
N GLU A 28 41.20 -21.07 -5.33
CA GLU A 28 41.93 -22.18 -4.71
C GLU A 28 41.01 -23.04 -3.82
N THR A 29 41.35 -24.31 -3.88
CA THR A 29 40.74 -25.54 -3.38
C THR A 29 40.99 -25.78 -1.88
N GLY A 30 40.10 -26.54 -1.22
CA GLY A 30 40.36 -27.18 0.07
C GLY A 30 39.17 -28.03 0.52
N GLU A 31 39.33 -29.35 0.36
CA GLU A 31 38.49 -30.43 0.89
C GLU A 31 38.64 -30.55 2.40
N GLU A 32 37.60 -30.93 3.15
CA GLU A 32 37.26 -32.27 3.68
C GLU A 32 36.29 -32.23 4.86
N ASN A 33 35.32 -33.13 4.73
CA ASN A 33 34.77 -34.14 5.67
C ASN A 33 33.76 -33.79 6.78
N SER A 34 32.63 -34.41 6.54
CA SER A 34 31.76 -35.30 7.36
C SER A 34 31.41 -34.90 8.80
N ASP A 35 30.13 -34.77 9.07
CA ASP A 35 29.35 -35.83 9.75
C ASP A 35 27.85 -35.49 9.79
N SER A 36 27.07 -36.53 9.60
CA SER A 36 25.62 -36.54 9.57
C SER A 36 25.03 -36.43 10.99
N GLU A 37 24.17 -35.45 11.22
CA GLU A 37 23.09 -35.59 12.20
C GLU A 37 21.75 -35.18 11.57
N THR A 38 20.90 -36.18 11.40
CA THR A 38 19.51 -36.06 11.05
C THR A 38 18.74 -35.43 12.20
N ILE A 39 18.48 -34.14 12.12
CA ILE A 39 17.49 -33.48 12.97
C ILE A 39 16.21 -33.37 12.17
N SER A 40 15.18 -34.06 12.68
CA SER A 40 13.80 -33.98 12.18
C SER A 40 13.33 -32.52 12.27
N VAL A 41 13.18 -31.91 11.09
CA VAL A 41 12.58 -30.58 10.97
C VAL A 41 11.09 -30.71 11.17
N SER A 42 10.61 -30.21 12.28
CA SER A 42 9.23 -29.82 12.49
C SER A 42 8.80 -28.90 11.33
N SER A 43 7.70 -29.25 10.70
CA SER A 43 7.01 -28.40 9.73
C SER A 43 6.61 -27.08 10.42
N ASN A 44 7.43 -26.06 10.25
CA ASN A 44 6.95 -24.70 10.36
C ASN A 44 6.15 -24.43 9.06
N ASP A 45 4.86 -24.20 9.20
CA ASP A 45 4.07 -23.55 8.19
C ASP A 45 4.74 -22.19 7.94
N GLY A 46 5.45 -22.09 6.83
CA GLY A 46 6.25 -20.91 6.51
C GLY A 46 5.31 -19.74 6.29
N GLU A 47 5.34 -18.79 7.19
CA GLU A 47 4.84 -17.44 6.98
C GLU A 47 5.49 -16.92 5.69
N GLN A 48 4.68 -16.72 4.66
CA GLN A 48 5.16 -16.32 3.34
C GLN A 48 5.42 -14.82 3.37
N ASP A 49 6.66 -14.42 3.71
CA ASP A 49 7.08 -13.02 3.59
C ASP A 49 7.11 -12.63 2.10
N THR A 50 6.20 -11.76 1.71
CA THR A 50 6.12 -11.23 0.33
C THR A 50 7.16 -10.15 0.07
N GLY A 51 7.78 -9.59 1.10
CA GLY A 51 8.66 -8.43 1.02
C GLY A 51 7.96 -7.14 0.56
N LYS A 52 6.63 -7.14 0.47
CA LYS A 52 5.84 -5.99 0.02
C LYS A 52 5.15 -5.28 1.17
N ARG A 53 5.12 -3.97 1.07
CA ARG A 53 4.55 -3.09 2.06
C ARG A 53 3.21 -2.50 1.61
N VAL A 54 2.22 -2.58 2.49
CA VAL A 54 0.87 -2.04 2.31
C VAL A 54 0.66 -0.84 3.22
N TYR A 55 0.22 0.28 2.67
CA TYR A 55 -0.38 1.37 3.44
C TYR A 55 -1.89 1.16 3.50
N PHE A 56 -2.47 1.17 4.71
CA PHE A 56 -3.89 0.93 4.91
C PHE A 56 -4.61 2.22 5.30
N ALA A 57 -5.17 2.91 4.30
CA ALA A 57 -5.92 4.14 4.44
C ALA A 57 -7.36 3.86 4.83
N ALA A 58 -7.80 4.35 5.98
CA ALA A 58 -9.17 4.09 6.45
C ALA A 58 -9.64 5.14 7.46
N PRO A 59 -10.96 5.40 7.57
CA PRO A 59 -11.50 6.18 8.67
C PRO A 59 -11.18 5.50 10.01
N LEU A 60 -10.83 6.30 11.02
CA LEU A 60 -10.36 5.79 12.32
C LEU A 60 -11.01 6.53 13.51
N PHE A 61 -12.17 7.09 13.29
CA PHE A 61 -12.83 8.00 14.23
C PHE A 61 -13.79 7.31 15.20
N SER A 62 -14.31 6.14 14.85
CA SER A 62 -15.17 5.32 15.71
C SER A 62 -14.53 3.99 16.10
N GLN A 63 -15.01 3.39 17.18
CA GLN A 63 -14.52 2.08 17.63
C GLN A 63 -14.79 1.00 16.56
N SER A 64 -15.96 1.05 15.91
CA SER A 64 -16.33 0.07 14.88
C SER A 64 -15.41 0.16 13.64
N GLU A 65 -15.01 1.35 13.22
CA GLU A 65 -14.03 1.55 12.16
C GLU A 65 -12.67 0.96 12.55
N LYS A 66 -12.20 1.30 13.75
CA LYS A 66 -10.92 0.79 14.26
C LYS A 66 -10.88 -0.74 14.35
N ASP A 67 -11.95 -1.34 14.86
CA ASP A 67 -12.04 -2.80 15.01
C ASP A 67 -12.08 -3.50 13.65
N TYR A 68 -12.79 -2.91 12.67
CA TYR A 68 -12.86 -3.46 11.33
C TYR A 68 -11.53 -3.30 10.57
N ASN A 69 -10.87 -2.15 10.70
CA ASN A 69 -9.55 -1.92 10.15
C ASN A 69 -8.53 -2.96 10.64
N LEU A 70 -8.54 -3.29 11.93
CA LEU A 70 -7.68 -4.33 12.49
C LEU A 70 -7.94 -5.73 11.91
N LYS A 71 -9.22 -6.07 11.65
CA LYS A 71 -9.55 -7.35 10.98
C LYS A 71 -9.00 -7.39 9.56
N LEU A 72 -9.20 -6.31 8.79
CA LEU A 72 -8.74 -6.22 7.41
C LEU A 72 -7.21 -6.23 7.30
N THR A 73 -6.52 -5.48 8.19
CA THR A 73 -5.05 -5.49 8.23
C THR A 73 -4.49 -6.87 8.54
N LYS A 74 -5.12 -7.56 9.50
CA LYS A 74 -4.70 -8.92 9.84
C LYS A 74 -4.76 -9.88 8.64
N VAL A 75 -5.76 -9.75 7.79
CA VAL A 75 -5.84 -10.57 6.56
C VAL A 75 -4.59 -10.39 5.70
N HIS A 76 -4.14 -9.15 5.47
CA HIS A 76 -2.93 -8.90 4.69
C HIS A 76 -1.68 -9.45 5.37
N GLU A 77 -1.57 -9.28 6.69
CA GLU A 77 -0.45 -9.77 7.48
C GLU A 77 -0.38 -11.30 7.47
N ASP A 78 -1.53 -11.99 7.53
CA ASP A 78 -1.61 -13.45 7.43
C ASP A 78 -1.16 -14.00 6.06
N TYR A 79 -1.15 -13.14 5.03
CA TYR A 79 -0.60 -13.43 3.70
C TYR A 79 0.82 -12.85 3.48
N GLY A 80 1.51 -12.44 4.55
CA GLY A 80 2.92 -12.05 4.52
C GLY A 80 3.19 -10.63 4.04
N TYR A 81 2.22 -9.72 4.10
CA TYR A 81 2.43 -8.31 3.79
C TYR A 81 2.80 -7.53 5.06
N GLU A 82 3.78 -6.64 4.97
CA GLU A 82 4.04 -5.64 6.01
C GLU A 82 2.98 -4.54 5.89
N VAL A 83 2.15 -4.34 6.92
CA VAL A 83 1.06 -3.35 6.87
C VAL A 83 1.33 -2.18 7.81
N PHE A 84 1.35 -0.97 7.25
CA PHE A 84 1.25 0.26 8.02
C PHE A 84 -0.22 0.68 8.16
N LEU A 85 -0.71 0.67 9.39
CA LEU A 85 -2.07 1.11 9.76
C LEU A 85 -1.97 2.36 10.64
N PRO A 86 -2.37 3.56 10.18
CA PRO A 86 -2.17 4.82 10.91
C PRO A 86 -2.67 4.81 12.36
N GLN A 87 -3.82 4.18 12.65
CA GLN A 87 -4.36 4.08 14.01
C GLN A 87 -3.50 3.23 14.97
N ARG A 88 -2.62 2.37 14.46
CA ARG A 88 -1.76 1.45 15.22
C ARG A 88 -0.30 1.90 15.20
N ASP A 89 0.18 2.29 14.02
CA ASP A 89 1.59 2.50 13.69
C ASP A 89 1.95 4.00 13.54
N GLY A 90 0.94 4.86 13.68
CA GLY A 90 1.09 6.32 13.70
C GLY A 90 1.74 6.82 15.00
N TYR A 91 1.59 8.12 15.27
CA TYR A 91 2.11 8.70 16.50
C TYR A 91 1.30 8.27 17.72
N LEU A 92 2.00 7.94 18.80
CA LEU A 92 1.37 7.67 20.09
C LEU A 92 1.00 8.97 20.80
N ALA A 93 -0.06 8.94 21.63
CA ALA A 93 -0.53 10.11 22.35
C ALA A 93 0.56 10.86 23.15
N PRO A 94 1.52 10.20 23.84
CA PRO A 94 2.62 10.90 24.52
C PRO A 94 3.55 11.67 23.58
N GLU A 95 3.69 11.25 22.31
CA GLU A 95 4.53 11.93 21.33
C GLU A 95 3.89 13.21 20.81
N LEU A 96 2.58 13.34 20.97
CA LEU A 96 1.76 14.47 20.54
C LEU A 96 1.52 15.49 21.67
N GLU A 97 1.81 15.11 22.92
CA GLU A 97 1.55 15.97 24.09
C GLU A 97 2.38 17.25 24.04
N GLY A 98 1.72 18.37 24.35
CA GLY A 98 2.37 19.70 24.42
C GLY A 98 2.69 20.35 23.08
N LYS A 99 2.32 19.74 21.96
CA LYS A 99 2.53 20.30 20.62
C LYS A 99 1.40 21.25 20.23
N THR A 100 1.74 22.23 19.42
CA THR A 100 0.76 23.13 18.80
C THR A 100 0.00 22.43 17.68
N GLU A 101 -1.14 22.99 17.28
CA GLU A 101 -1.93 22.47 16.14
C GLU A 101 -1.11 22.44 14.84
N GLU A 102 -0.28 23.44 14.61
CA GLU A 102 0.60 23.53 13.43
C GLU A 102 1.65 22.41 13.44
N GLU A 103 2.31 22.18 14.57
CA GLU A 103 3.29 21.09 14.75
C GLU A 103 2.63 19.72 14.58
N LEU A 104 1.44 19.51 15.15
CA LEU A 104 0.68 18.27 14.99
C LEU A 104 0.31 18.02 13.53
N THR A 105 -0.21 19.04 12.86
CA THR A 105 -0.59 18.95 11.44
C THR A 105 0.61 18.57 10.58
N GLN A 106 1.74 19.25 10.78
CA GLN A 106 2.96 18.97 10.02
C GLN A 106 3.48 17.55 10.27
N MET A 107 3.58 17.15 11.53
CA MET A 107 4.11 15.84 11.91
C MET A 107 3.27 14.69 11.33
N ILE A 108 1.94 14.75 11.50
CA ILE A 108 1.04 13.71 11.01
C ILE A 108 1.11 13.65 9.47
N PHE A 109 0.99 14.81 8.81
CA PHE A 109 1.06 14.90 7.36
C PHE A 109 2.37 14.34 6.78
N GLU A 110 3.52 14.72 7.33
CA GLU A 110 4.83 14.25 6.85
C GLU A 110 4.99 12.74 7.04
N LYS A 111 4.54 12.20 8.18
CA LYS A 111 4.59 10.77 8.44
C LYS A 111 3.71 10.01 7.46
N ASP A 112 2.44 10.36 7.34
CA ASP A 112 1.50 9.64 6.49
C ASP A 112 1.92 9.69 5.01
N VAL A 113 2.35 10.87 4.51
CA VAL A 113 2.92 11.00 3.16
C VAL A 113 4.15 10.12 2.96
N SER A 114 5.07 10.12 3.95
CA SER A 114 6.27 9.27 3.88
C SER A 114 5.91 7.78 3.82
N GLU A 115 4.95 7.34 4.63
CA GLU A 115 4.53 5.94 4.67
C GLU A 115 3.79 5.52 3.39
N VAL A 116 2.95 6.38 2.82
CA VAL A 116 2.34 6.16 1.49
C VAL A 116 3.41 6.03 0.41
N LEU A 117 4.43 6.88 0.42
CA LEU A 117 5.50 6.84 -0.57
C LEU A 117 6.40 5.60 -0.43
N ASN A 118 6.60 5.11 0.80
CA ASN A 118 7.39 3.91 1.10
C ASN A 118 6.62 2.60 0.85
N ALA A 119 5.29 2.66 0.76
CA ALA A 119 4.48 1.48 0.45
C ALA A 119 4.55 1.10 -1.04
N ASP A 120 4.37 -0.17 -1.34
CA ASP A 120 4.20 -0.69 -2.71
C ASP A 120 2.75 -0.63 -3.16
N ILE A 121 1.85 -0.74 -2.19
CA ILE A 121 0.42 -0.93 -2.36
C ILE A 121 -0.33 -0.05 -1.37
N ILE A 122 -1.47 0.50 -1.79
CA ILE A 122 -2.42 1.13 -0.88
C ILE A 122 -3.76 0.39 -0.92
N PHE A 123 -4.31 0.09 0.26
CA PHE A 123 -5.71 -0.27 0.43
C PHE A 123 -6.47 0.88 1.06
N VAL A 124 -7.65 1.19 0.53
CA VAL A 124 -8.47 2.32 0.98
C VAL A 124 -9.87 1.85 1.33
N VAL A 125 -10.29 2.08 2.57
CA VAL A 125 -11.67 1.85 3.00
C VAL A 125 -12.54 3.03 2.56
N LEU A 126 -13.57 2.74 1.79
CA LEU A 126 -14.42 3.70 1.09
C LEU A 126 -15.79 3.89 1.75
N ASP A 127 -15.94 3.36 2.94
CA ASP A 127 -17.18 3.43 3.69
C ASP A 127 -17.43 4.84 4.24
N GLY A 128 -18.68 5.16 4.41
CA GLY A 128 -19.10 6.49 4.84
C GLY A 128 -20.05 7.14 3.82
N ARG A 129 -20.68 8.23 4.22
CA ARG A 129 -21.51 9.02 3.31
C ARG A 129 -20.68 9.58 2.13
N VAL A 130 -19.46 9.95 2.43
CA VAL A 130 -18.35 10.17 1.51
C VAL A 130 -17.15 9.42 2.09
N PRO A 131 -16.24 8.90 1.27
CA PRO A 131 -14.98 8.38 1.76
C PRO A 131 -14.24 9.44 2.58
N ASP A 132 -13.45 8.98 3.53
CA ASP A 132 -12.63 9.87 4.35
C ASP A 132 -11.72 10.75 3.48
N GLU A 133 -11.69 12.06 3.78
CA GLU A 133 -10.94 13.03 2.99
C GLU A 133 -9.42 12.82 3.07
N GLY A 134 -8.89 12.41 4.23
CA GLY A 134 -7.48 12.06 4.41
C GLY A 134 -7.12 10.86 3.55
N ALA A 135 -7.90 9.79 3.64
CA ALA A 135 -7.73 8.59 2.81
C ALA A 135 -7.82 8.90 1.30
N CYS A 136 -8.63 9.87 0.89
CA CYS A 136 -8.70 10.32 -0.51
C CYS A 136 -7.42 11.05 -0.95
N VAL A 137 -6.78 11.84 -0.07
CA VAL A 137 -5.50 12.51 -0.35
C VAL A 137 -4.39 11.45 -0.46
N GLU A 138 -4.33 10.50 0.46
CA GLU A 138 -3.38 9.38 0.46
C GLU A 138 -3.50 8.54 -0.82
N LEU A 139 -4.72 8.21 -1.24
CA LEU A 139 -5.00 7.55 -2.51
C LEU A 139 -4.46 8.35 -3.70
N GLY A 140 -4.70 9.65 -3.73
CA GLY A 140 -4.22 10.53 -4.79
C GLY A 140 -2.69 10.56 -4.87
N ILE A 141 -2.01 10.61 -3.72
CA ILE A 141 -0.54 10.54 -3.63
C ILE A 141 -0.04 9.18 -4.13
N ALA A 142 -0.63 8.08 -3.68
CA ALA A 142 -0.26 6.73 -4.10
C ALA A 142 -0.44 6.55 -5.62
N TYR A 143 -1.58 6.93 -6.17
CA TYR A 143 -1.88 6.85 -7.60
C TYR A 143 -0.89 7.67 -8.43
N ALA A 144 -0.60 8.91 -8.04
CA ALA A 144 0.34 9.79 -8.73
C ALA A 144 1.79 9.24 -8.71
N ASN A 145 2.12 8.37 -7.75
CA ASN A 145 3.41 7.70 -7.63
C ASN A 145 3.40 6.26 -8.17
N ASN A 146 2.41 5.91 -8.99
CA ASN A 146 2.28 4.60 -9.66
C ASN A 146 2.20 3.41 -8.68
N LYS A 147 1.69 3.62 -7.47
CA LYS A 147 1.42 2.53 -6.52
C LYS A 147 0.19 1.75 -6.95
N ARG A 148 0.11 0.46 -6.62
CA ARG A 148 -1.12 -0.31 -6.83
C ARG A 148 -2.16 0.09 -5.80
N CYS A 149 -3.34 0.49 -6.26
CA CYS A 149 -4.42 1.00 -5.42
C CYS A 149 -5.59 0.02 -5.42
N TYR A 150 -6.03 -0.37 -4.23
CA TYR A 150 -7.16 -1.26 -4.00
C TYR A 150 -8.18 -0.58 -3.09
N GLY A 151 -9.46 -0.74 -3.41
CA GLY A 151 -10.56 -0.19 -2.61
C GLY A 151 -11.30 -1.29 -1.86
N ILE A 152 -11.83 -0.96 -0.68
CA ILE A 152 -12.70 -1.79 0.14
C ILE A 152 -13.98 -1.02 0.40
N LYS A 153 -15.15 -1.60 0.10
CA LYS A 153 -16.43 -0.95 0.30
C LYS A 153 -17.49 -1.91 0.82
N THR A 154 -17.93 -1.67 2.06
CA THR A 154 -19.07 -2.39 2.66
C THR A 154 -20.33 -1.53 2.72
N ASP A 155 -20.23 -0.23 2.49
CA ASP A 155 -21.33 0.72 2.55
C ASP A 155 -22.19 0.67 1.28
N ALA A 156 -23.51 0.50 1.45
CA ALA A 156 -24.47 0.45 0.36
C ALA A 156 -24.79 1.80 -0.28
N ARG A 157 -24.39 2.91 0.37
CA ARG A 157 -24.69 4.26 -0.12
C ARG A 157 -23.95 4.55 -1.41
N SER A 158 -24.64 5.19 -2.36
CA SER A 158 -24.07 5.67 -3.62
C SER A 158 -23.90 7.19 -3.57
N VAL A 159 -23.04 7.71 -4.41
CA VAL A 159 -22.89 9.15 -4.68
C VAL A 159 -23.91 9.62 -5.72
N GLU A 160 -23.78 10.85 -6.19
CA GLU A 160 -24.64 11.41 -7.23
C GLU A 160 -24.61 10.58 -8.52
N LEU A 161 -25.64 10.67 -9.33
CA LEU A 161 -25.81 9.98 -10.61
C LEU A 161 -25.87 8.45 -10.52
N ASN A 162 -26.22 7.89 -9.37
CA ASN A 162 -26.20 6.45 -9.10
C ASN A 162 -24.83 5.78 -9.29
N LEU A 163 -23.76 6.54 -9.16
CA LEU A 163 -22.40 5.99 -9.11
C LEU A 163 -22.08 5.51 -7.70
N ASP A 164 -21.39 4.40 -7.58
CA ASP A 164 -20.96 3.88 -6.29
C ASP A 164 -19.90 4.76 -5.62
N LEU A 165 -19.09 5.43 -6.42
CA LEU A 165 -17.99 6.30 -6.00
C LEU A 165 -17.86 7.50 -6.93
N ASN A 166 -17.27 8.56 -6.43
CA ASN A 166 -16.83 9.66 -7.27
C ASN A 166 -15.87 9.16 -8.35
N PRO A 167 -16.03 9.54 -9.63
CA PRO A 167 -15.17 9.08 -10.73
C PRO A 167 -13.68 9.33 -10.53
N MET A 168 -13.30 10.43 -9.87
CA MET A 168 -11.89 10.73 -9.56
C MET A 168 -11.30 9.75 -8.55
N ILE A 169 -12.12 9.22 -7.65
CA ILE A 169 -11.71 8.19 -6.68
C ILE A 169 -11.68 6.82 -7.35
N SER A 170 -12.77 6.44 -8.03
CA SER A 170 -12.87 5.12 -8.66
C SER A 170 -11.84 4.90 -9.75
N GLY A 171 -11.42 5.96 -10.44
CA GLY A 171 -10.40 5.90 -11.49
C GLY A 171 -8.99 5.59 -11.01
N CYS A 172 -8.72 5.72 -9.69
CA CYS A 172 -7.41 5.40 -9.12
C CYS A 172 -7.21 3.89 -8.88
N PHE A 173 -8.28 3.10 -8.79
CA PHE A 173 -8.19 1.72 -8.32
C PHE A 173 -7.89 0.71 -9.42
N THR A 174 -7.01 -0.21 -9.10
CA THR A 174 -6.84 -1.46 -9.84
C THR A 174 -8.05 -2.37 -9.65
N LYS A 175 -8.56 -2.46 -8.42
CA LYS A 175 -9.74 -3.25 -8.05
C LYS A 175 -10.41 -2.67 -6.81
N VAL A 176 -11.73 -2.76 -6.75
CA VAL A 176 -12.51 -2.48 -5.53
C VAL A 176 -13.19 -3.76 -5.09
N PHE A 177 -12.91 -4.19 -3.87
CA PHE A 177 -13.63 -5.28 -3.19
C PHE A 177 -14.91 -4.68 -2.61
N LYS A 178 -16.04 -5.29 -2.93
CA LYS A 178 -17.34 -4.78 -2.52
C LYS A 178 -18.26 -5.91 -2.09
N ASP A 179 -18.66 -5.88 -0.84
CA ASP A 179 -19.78 -6.65 -0.31
C ASP A 179 -20.38 -5.87 0.87
N TYR A 180 -21.72 -5.90 1.01
CA TYR A 180 -22.40 -5.24 2.12
C TYR A 180 -22.37 -6.05 3.42
N ASP A 181 -21.90 -7.27 3.34
CA ASP A 181 -21.56 -8.14 4.45
C ASP A 181 -20.03 -8.11 4.63
N GLY A 182 -19.58 -7.52 5.73
CA GLY A 182 -18.15 -7.33 5.99
C GLY A 182 -17.38 -8.63 6.14
N ASP A 183 -18.01 -9.70 6.63
CA ASP A 183 -17.33 -11.00 6.76
C ASP A 183 -17.17 -11.67 5.38
N LYS A 184 -18.16 -11.56 4.49
CA LYS A 184 -18.03 -12.02 3.10
C LYS A 184 -17.02 -11.23 2.30
N LEU A 185 -16.88 -9.93 2.59
CA LEU A 185 -15.83 -9.11 1.97
C LEU A 185 -14.45 -9.62 2.39
N ILE A 186 -14.26 -9.97 3.67
CA ILE A 186 -13.02 -10.57 4.17
C ILE A 186 -12.74 -11.90 3.46
N GLU A 187 -13.72 -12.80 3.37
CA GLU A 187 -13.57 -14.06 2.63
C GLU A 187 -13.16 -13.85 1.17
N ALA A 188 -13.76 -12.85 0.50
CA ALA A 188 -13.42 -12.52 -0.88
C ALA A 188 -12.01 -11.92 -1.02
N LEU A 189 -11.54 -11.17 -0.01
CA LEU A 189 -10.18 -10.64 0.05
C LEU A 189 -9.17 -11.76 0.28
N GLU A 190 -9.41 -12.65 1.25
CA GLU A 190 -8.58 -13.83 1.52
C GLU A 190 -8.45 -14.73 0.28
N GLN A 191 -9.57 -15.02 -0.39
CA GLN A 191 -9.53 -15.77 -1.63
C GLN A 191 -8.67 -15.08 -2.69
N TYR A 192 -8.83 -13.76 -2.85
CA TYR A 192 -8.04 -13.01 -3.82
C TYR A 192 -6.53 -13.04 -3.52
N LEU A 193 -6.15 -12.88 -2.24
CA LEU A 193 -4.76 -12.92 -1.81
C LEU A 193 -4.14 -14.31 -1.95
N SER A 194 -4.93 -15.37 -1.77
CA SER A 194 -4.47 -16.75 -1.97
C SER A 194 -4.19 -17.10 -3.44
N GLU A 195 -4.85 -16.41 -4.37
CA GLU A 195 -4.75 -16.67 -5.82
C GLU A 195 -3.83 -15.68 -6.55
N ASN A 196 -3.52 -14.54 -5.93
CA ASN A 196 -2.82 -13.42 -6.57
C ASN A 196 -1.77 -12.81 -5.66
N GLU A 197 -0.60 -12.59 -6.18
CA GLU A 197 0.39 -11.70 -5.57
C GLU A 197 0.04 -10.24 -5.91
N LEU A 198 -0.12 -9.39 -4.86
CA LEU A 198 -0.45 -7.96 -5.01
C LEU A 198 0.71 -7.16 -5.59
#